data_ecf76f4dcc0ff6f2fca7578d652dfecd
#
_entry.id   ecf76f4dcc0ff6f2fca7578d652dfecd
#
_cell.length_a   1.000
_cell.length_b   1.000
_cell.length_c   1.000
_cell.angle_alpha   90.00
_cell.angle_beta   90.00
_cell.angle_gamma   90.00
#
_symmetry.space_group_name_H-M   'P 1'
#
loop_
_entity.id
_entity.type
_entity.pdbx_description
1 polymer ?
#
loop_
_entity_poly.entity_id
_entity_poly.type
_entity_poly.pdbx_seq_one_letter_code
_entity_poly.pdbx_strand_id
1 'polypeptide(L)'
;MIDILKIYARRWRIENKLSELVEFFNINSLCSPFMISIYFALLLIIVASFLYRRFSEDLPRFEKCLAPEIFRNFVDVTGTLIYDGENIEVRVRNRAHTSILLGVKKLQRQITVPWLDQRQIRLVFKP
;
A
#
# COMPACT_ATOMS: atom_id res chain seq x y z
N MET A 1 -37.14 -6.28 5.65
CA MET A 1 -36.16 -7.30 5.20
C MET A 1 -34.86 -6.68 4.63
N ILE A 2 -34.93 -5.61 3.85
CA ILE A 2 -33.73 -4.94 3.24
C ILE A 2 -32.78 -4.37 4.30
N ASP A 3 -33.27 -3.89 5.44
CA ASP A 3 -32.41 -3.29 6.48
C ASP A 3 -31.57 -4.31 7.24
N ILE A 4 -32.09 -5.52 7.46
CA ILE A 4 -31.34 -6.60 8.11
C ILE A 4 -30.18 -7.04 7.23
N LEU A 5 -30.36 -7.16 5.92
CA LEU A 5 -29.30 -7.49 4.96
C LEU A 5 -28.21 -6.42 4.92
N LYS A 6 -28.58 -5.14 5.02
CA LYS A 6 -27.61 -4.02 5.09
C LYS A 6 -26.80 -4.05 6.37
N ILE A 7 -27.41 -4.37 7.51
CA ILE A 7 -26.73 -4.49 8.81
C ILE A 7 -25.74 -5.68 8.75
N TYR A 8 -26.18 -6.81 8.20
CA TYR A 8 -25.32 -7.99 8.04
C TYR A 8 -24.12 -7.73 7.11
N ALA A 9 -24.35 -7.03 5.99
CA ALA A 9 -23.29 -6.64 5.08
C ALA A 9 -22.27 -5.66 5.71
N ARG A 10 -22.69 -4.80 6.64
CA ARG A 10 -21.79 -3.93 7.42
C ARG A 10 -20.94 -4.73 8.39
N ARG A 11 -21.53 -5.71 9.10
CA ARG A 11 -20.81 -6.62 9.98
C ARG A 11 -19.72 -7.38 9.24
N TRP A 12 -20.03 -7.95 8.10
CA TRP A 12 -19.06 -8.67 7.28
C TRP A 12 -17.85 -7.81 6.85
N ARG A 13 -18.07 -6.50 6.56
CA ARG A 13 -16.97 -5.57 6.28
C ARG A 13 -16.06 -5.36 7.48
N ILE A 14 -16.61 -5.30 8.67
CA ILE A 14 -15.84 -5.16 9.92
C ILE A 14 -15.01 -6.42 10.15
N GLU A 15 -15.61 -7.59 9.99
CA GLU A 15 -14.92 -8.88 10.13
C GLU A 15 -13.75 -9.01 9.13
N ASN A 16 -13.97 -8.67 7.86
CA ASN A 16 -12.90 -8.65 6.85
C ASN A 16 -11.78 -7.66 7.20
N LYS A 17 -12.13 -6.50 7.74
CA LYS A 17 -11.13 -5.50 8.13
C LYS A 17 -10.34 -5.94 9.36
N LEU A 18 -10.97 -6.60 10.31
CA LEU A 18 -10.28 -7.20 11.46
C LEU A 18 -9.36 -8.34 11.02
N SER A 19 -9.82 -9.23 10.12
CA SER A 19 -8.99 -10.28 9.54
C SER A 19 -7.75 -9.71 8.83
N GLU A 20 -7.91 -8.65 8.04
CA GLU A 20 -6.80 -7.93 7.41
C GLU A 20 -5.79 -7.40 8.44
N LEU A 21 -6.25 -6.80 9.55
CA LEU A 21 -5.38 -6.28 10.60
C LEU A 21 -4.62 -7.41 11.31
N VAL A 22 -5.26 -8.56 11.52
CA VAL A 22 -4.66 -9.72 12.19
C VAL A 22 -3.72 -10.47 11.26
N GLU A 23 -4.16 -10.81 10.06
CA GLU A 23 -3.45 -11.74 9.17
C GLU A 23 -2.37 -11.06 8.34
N PHE A 24 -2.61 -9.83 7.89
CA PHE A 24 -1.65 -9.10 7.05
C PHE A 24 -0.77 -8.14 7.86
N PHE A 25 -1.37 -7.35 8.74
CA PHE A 25 -0.61 -6.41 9.57
C PHE A 25 -0.11 -7.00 10.89
N ASN A 26 -0.49 -8.25 11.20
CA ASN A 26 0.02 -9.02 12.35
C ASN A 26 -0.18 -8.31 13.70
N ILE A 27 -1.33 -7.63 13.87
CA ILE A 27 -1.62 -6.80 15.04
C ILE A 27 -1.59 -7.59 16.36
N ASN A 28 -1.90 -8.89 16.32
CA ASN A 28 -1.91 -9.79 17.48
C ASN A 28 -0.51 -10.22 17.92
N SER A 29 0.53 -9.98 17.12
CA SER A 29 1.92 -10.30 17.46
C SER A 29 2.68 -9.12 18.07
N LEU A 30 2.00 -7.99 18.30
CA LEU A 30 2.61 -6.83 18.95
C LEU A 30 2.95 -7.18 20.39
N CYS A 31 4.24 -7.38 20.66
CA CYS A 31 4.78 -7.72 21.96
C CYS A 31 5.96 -6.80 22.28
N SER A 32 5.86 -6.07 23.36
CA SER A 32 6.96 -5.24 23.88
C SER A 32 6.77 -5.03 25.37
N PRO A 33 7.86 -5.01 26.18
CA PRO A 33 7.80 -4.63 27.58
C PRO A 33 7.43 -3.14 27.77
N PHE A 34 7.56 -2.33 26.71
CA PHE A 34 7.22 -0.90 26.75
C PHE A 34 5.91 -0.62 26.05
N MET A 35 4.92 -0.16 26.79
CA MET A 35 3.58 0.17 26.27
C MET A 35 3.64 1.21 25.13
N ILE A 36 4.56 2.17 25.20
CA ILE A 36 4.75 3.20 24.16
C ILE A 36 5.13 2.59 22.81
N SER A 37 5.92 1.51 22.80
CA SER A 37 6.30 0.80 21.58
C SER A 37 5.10 0.11 20.93
N ILE A 38 4.19 -0.44 21.75
CA ILE A 38 2.94 -1.03 21.28
C ILE A 38 2.05 0.04 20.64
N TYR A 39 1.85 1.18 21.31
CA TYR A 39 1.08 2.28 20.74
C TYR A 39 1.67 2.83 19.45
N PHE A 40 2.99 2.97 19.38
CA PHE A 40 3.67 3.42 18.17
C PHE A 40 3.47 2.41 17.02
N ALA A 41 3.61 1.11 17.28
CA ALA A 41 3.37 0.07 16.28
C ALA A 41 1.91 0.05 15.80
N LEU A 42 0.93 0.21 16.71
CA LEU A 42 -0.48 0.33 16.35
C LEU A 42 -0.72 1.55 15.45
N LEU A 43 -0.12 2.69 15.76
CA LEU A 43 -0.21 3.89 14.93
C LEU A 43 0.34 3.64 13.53
N LEU A 44 1.50 2.99 13.41
CA LEU A 44 2.08 2.64 12.11
C LEU A 44 1.18 1.70 11.31
N ILE A 45 0.54 0.71 11.95
CA ILE A 45 -0.41 -0.19 11.29
C ILE A 45 -1.61 0.59 10.75
N ILE A 46 -2.16 1.52 11.54
CA ILE A 46 -3.28 2.36 11.12
C ILE A 46 -2.89 3.21 9.90
N VAL A 47 -1.72 3.87 9.95
CA VAL A 47 -1.21 4.68 8.85
C VAL A 47 -0.98 3.81 7.61
N ALA A 48 -0.33 2.65 7.74
CA ALA A 48 -0.10 1.73 6.64
C ALA A 48 -1.42 1.25 6.01
N SER A 49 -2.39 0.85 6.83
CA SER A 49 -3.73 0.46 6.38
C SER A 49 -4.44 1.57 5.59
N PHE A 50 -4.31 2.82 6.04
CA PHE A 50 -4.84 3.98 5.33
C PHE A 50 -4.12 4.21 3.99
N LEU A 51 -2.80 4.07 3.94
CA LEU A 51 -2.02 4.21 2.69
C LEU A 51 -2.41 3.14 1.67
N TYR A 52 -2.55 1.88 2.07
CA TYR A 52 -3.02 0.82 1.18
C TYR A 52 -4.43 1.11 0.65
N ARG A 53 -5.32 1.57 1.51
CA ARG A 53 -6.67 1.97 1.12
C ARG A 53 -6.64 3.10 0.10
N ARG A 54 -5.86 4.15 0.37
CA ARG A 54 -5.71 5.28 -0.53
C ARG A 54 -5.11 4.88 -1.87
N PHE A 55 -4.11 4.00 -1.84
CA PHE A 55 -3.49 3.47 -3.06
C PHE A 55 -4.48 2.63 -3.87
N SER A 56 -5.28 1.76 -3.23
CA SER A 56 -6.29 0.96 -3.93
C SER A 56 -7.31 1.84 -4.66
N GLU A 57 -7.74 2.96 -4.05
CA GLU A 57 -8.69 3.91 -4.65
C GLU A 57 -8.15 4.60 -5.92
N ASP A 58 -6.84 4.74 -6.06
CA ASP A 58 -6.21 5.30 -7.26
C ASP A 58 -6.02 4.24 -8.38
N LEU A 59 -6.28 2.94 -8.11
CA LEU A 59 -6.07 1.83 -9.05
C LEU A 59 -7.39 1.36 -9.67
N PRO A 60 -7.64 1.57 -10.99
CA PRO A 60 -8.84 1.06 -11.66
C PRO A 60 -9.01 -0.44 -11.49
N ARG A 61 -10.22 -0.89 -11.14
CA ARG A 61 -10.63 -2.27 -10.83
C ARG A 61 -10.18 -2.81 -9.46
N PHE A 62 -9.34 -2.07 -8.72
CA PHE A 62 -8.81 -2.48 -7.42
C PHE A 62 -9.28 -1.56 -6.29
N GLU A 63 -10.23 -0.66 -6.53
CA GLU A 63 -10.69 0.36 -5.58
C GLU A 63 -11.25 -0.23 -4.28
N LYS A 64 -11.70 -1.48 -4.32
CA LYS A 64 -12.30 -2.19 -3.17
C LYS A 64 -11.44 -3.30 -2.62
N CYS A 65 -10.24 -3.50 -3.18
CA CYS A 65 -9.33 -4.56 -2.74
C CYS A 65 -8.72 -4.25 -1.37
N LEU A 66 -8.44 -5.32 -0.64
CA LEU A 66 -7.77 -5.26 0.66
C LEU A 66 -6.25 -5.14 0.49
N ALA A 67 -5.55 -4.72 1.55
CA ALA A 67 -4.10 -4.53 1.54
C ALA A 67 -3.30 -5.77 1.09
N PRO A 68 -3.63 -7.02 1.47
CA PRO A 68 -2.92 -8.21 0.99
C PRO A 68 -2.92 -8.37 -0.52
N GLU A 69 -4.04 -8.05 -1.16
CA GLU A 69 -4.18 -8.15 -2.60
C GLU A 69 -3.40 -7.04 -3.32
N ILE A 70 -3.48 -5.81 -2.81
CA ILE A 70 -2.71 -4.67 -3.31
C ILE A 70 -1.21 -4.93 -3.16
N PHE A 71 -0.77 -5.42 -1.99
CA PHE A 71 0.62 -5.77 -1.75
C PHE A 71 1.15 -6.75 -2.78
N ARG A 72 0.50 -7.90 -2.91
CA ARG A 72 0.91 -9.00 -3.81
C ARG A 72 0.95 -8.58 -5.29
N ASN A 73 0.00 -7.75 -5.73
CA ASN A 73 -0.12 -7.39 -7.14
C ASN A 73 0.73 -6.18 -7.54
N PHE A 74 1.01 -5.25 -6.62
CA PHE A 74 1.59 -3.95 -6.96
C PHE A 74 2.82 -3.55 -6.13
N VAL A 75 2.98 -4.06 -4.91
CA VAL A 75 4.05 -3.65 -3.99
C VAL A 75 5.15 -4.70 -3.91
N ASP A 76 4.80 -5.99 -3.78
CA ASP A 76 5.75 -7.10 -3.74
C ASP A 76 6.33 -7.37 -5.13
N VAL A 77 7.19 -6.47 -5.57
CA VAL A 77 7.81 -6.50 -6.90
C VAL A 77 9.33 -6.38 -6.79
N THR A 78 10.03 -7.12 -7.63
CA THR A 78 11.48 -7.00 -7.75
C THR A 78 11.83 -5.80 -8.61
N GLY A 79 12.81 -5.01 -8.17
CA GLY A 79 13.28 -3.85 -8.89
C GLY A 79 14.76 -3.58 -8.65
N THR A 80 15.31 -2.64 -9.39
CA THR A 80 16.68 -2.14 -9.27
C THR A 80 16.65 -0.64 -9.05
N LEU A 81 17.42 -0.16 -8.08
CA LEU A 81 17.64 1.27 -7.89
C LEU A 81 18.90 1.68 -8.63
N ILE A 82 18.80 2.70 -9.47
CA ILE A 82 19.92 3.32 -10.15
C ILE A 82 20.03 4.75 -9.68
N TYR A 83 21.22 5.09 -9.24
CA TYR A 83 21.56 6.41 -8.76
C TYR A 83 22.62 7.05 -9.64
N ASP A 84 22.35 8.23 -10.20
CA ASP A 84 23.25 8.99 -11.07
C ASP A 84 23.80 10.29 -10.45
N GLY A 85 23.65 10.44 -9.12
CA GLY A 85 24.10 11.61 -8.37
C GLY A 85 22.98 12.63 -8.10
N GLU A 86 22.06 12.87 -9.02
CA GLU A 86 20.96 13.80 -8.86
C GLU A 86 19.59 13.13 -8.84
N ASN A 87 19.45 12.04 -9.62
CA ASN A 87 18.19 11.32 -9.79
C ASN A 87 18.28 9.89 -9.28
N ILE A 88 17.17 9.40 -8.77
CA ILE A 88 17.00 8.00 -8.40
C ILE A 88 15.98 7.38 -9.35
N GLU A 89 16.44 6.47 -10.18
CA GLU A 89 15.57 5.69 -11.06
C GLU A 89 15.22 4.36 -10.38
N VAL A 90 13.95 4.15 -10.10
CA VAL A 90 13.41 2.90 -9.58
C VAL A 90 12.93 2.07 -10.76
N ARG A 91 13.74 1.10 -11.20
CA ARG A 91 13.39 0.18 -12.28
C ARG A 91 12.65 -1.01 -11.74
N VAL A 92 11.42 -1.18 -12.16
CA VAL A 92 10.54 -2.28 -11.75
C VAL A 92 10.30 -3.21 -12.94
N ARG A 93 10.32 -4.52 -12.69
CA ARG A 93 10.03 -5.52 -13.71
C ARG A 93 8.54 -5.50 -14.08
N ASN A 94 8.25 -5.56 -15.38
CA ASN A 94 6.87 -5.66 -15.86
C ASN A 94 6.17 -6.90 -15.34
N ARG A 95 4.92 -6.73 -14.89
CA ARG A 95 3.99 -7.80 -14.47
C ARG A 95 2.63 -7.59 -15.13
N ALA A 96 1.72 -8.56 -14.95
CA ALA A 96 0.38 -8.56 -15.54
C ALA A 96 -0.42 -7.27 -15.29
N HIS A 97 -0.21 -6.61 -14.14
CA HIS A 97 -0.94 -5.40 -13.75
C HIS A 97 -0.17 -4.08 -13.96
N THR A 98 1.02 -4.12 -14.58
CA THR A 98 1.83 -2.92 -14.85
C THR A 98 1.08 -1.88 -15.69
N SER A 99 0.25 -2.32 -16.63
CA SER A 99 -0.59 -1.43 -17.46
C SER A 99 -1.53 -0.55 -16.63
N ILE A 100 -2.00 -1.05 -15.49
CA ILE A 100 -2.86 -0.31 -14.56
C ILE A 100 -2.05 0.80 -13.88
N LEU A 101 -0.83 0.49 -13.42
CA LEU A 101 0.09 1.47 -12.81
C LEU A 101 0.47 2.57 -13.81
N LEU A 102 0.70 2.21 -15.06
CA LEU A 102 0.98 3.17 -16.14
C LEU A 102 -0.21 4.09 -16.42
N GLY A 103 -1.44 3.67 -16.14
CA GLY A 103 -2.65 4.50 -16.21
C GLY A 103 -2.76 5.54 -15.10
N VAL A 104 -2.04 5.38 -13.98
CA VAL A 104 -2.12 6.29 -12.82
C VAL A 104 -1.16 7.47 -13.02
N LYS A 105 -1.69 8.61 -13.44
CA LYS A 105 -0.93 9.84 -13.73
C LYS A 105 -0.02 10.29 -12.58
N LYS A 106 -0.41 10.03 -11.32
CA LYS A 106 0.37 10.40 -10.13
C LYS A 106 1.70 9.64 -10.06
N LEU A 107 1.74 8.37 -10.49
CA LEU A 107 2.94 7.53 -10.46
C LEU A 107 3.93 7.84 -11.59
N GLN A 108 3.48 8.54 -12.62
CA GLN A 108 4.33 8.94 -13.75
C GLN A 108 5.10 10.24 -13.51
N ARG A 109 4.75 10.97 -12.45
CA ARG A 109 5.42 12.23 -12.10
C ARG A 109 6.74 11.93 -11.40
N GLN A 110 7.74 12.73 -11.71
CA GLN A 110 8.93 12.79 -10.88
C GLN A 110 8.57 13.37 -9.52
N ILE A 111 9.01 12.70 -8.47
CA ILE A 111 8.74 13.12 -7.09
C ILE A 111 10.04 13.62 -6.50
N THR A 112 10.07 14.88 -6.09
CA THR A 112 11.19 15.43 -5.33
C THR A 112 11.05 15.01 -3.86
N VAL A 113 12.10 14.43 -3.31
CA VAL A 113 12.12 13.92 -1.94
C VAL A 113 12.96 14.84 -1.05
N PRO A 114 12.30 15.66 -0.18
CA PRO A 114 12.99 16.68 0.61
C PRO A 114 14.09 16.13 1.54
N TRP A 115 13.85 14.95 2.15
CA TRP A 115 14.82 14.31 3.06
C TRP A 115 15.94 13.53 2.37
N LEU A 116 15.97 13.51 1.03
CA LEU A 116 17.04 12.96 0.19
C LEU A 116 17.72 14.09 -0.62
N ASP A 117 18.07 15.18 0.01
CA ASP A 117 18.75 16.33 -0.60
C ASP A 117 18.01 16.87 -1.85
N GLN A 118 16.68 16.92 -1.80
CA GLN A 118 15.81 17.37 -2.90
C GLN A 118 15.94 16.53 -4.19
N ARG A 119 16.43 15.30 -4.10
CA ARG A 119 16.60 14.42 -5.27
C ARG A 119 15.26 14.00 -5.85
N GLN A 120 15.28 13.77 -7.15
CA GLN A 120 14.10 13.35 -7.89
C GLN A 120 14.06 11.83 -8.01
N ILE A 121 12.91 11.25 -7.68
CA ILE A 121 12.63 9.82 -7.87
C ILE A 121 11.74 9.65 -9.09
N ARG A 122 12.13 8.75 -9.98
CA ARG A 122 11.35 8.33 -11.15
C ARG A 122 11.12 6.83 -11.14
N LEU A 123 9.88 6.42 -11.35
CA LEU A 123 9.51 5.02 -11.53
C LEU A 123 9.56 4.65 -13.02
N VAL A 124 10.29 3.58 -13.36
CA VAL A 124 10.43 3.09 -14.73
C VAL A 124 10.12 1.59 -14.78
N PHE A 125 9.24 1.21 -15.70
CA PHE A 125 8.91 -0.20 -15.93
C PHE A 125 9.72 -0.74 -17.09
N LYS A 126 10.43 -1.84 -16.85
CA LYS A 126 11.22 -2.52 -17.88
C LYS A 126 10.72 -3.94 -18.12
N PRO A 127 10.80 -4.44 -19.38
CA PRO A 127 10.45 -5.81 -19.70
C PRO A 127 11.32 -6.84 -18.98
#